data_6440c17e56a9c5cd75eff3003e8478b2
#
_entry.id   6440c17e56a9c5cd75eff3003e8478b2
#
_cell.length_a   1.000
_cell.length_b   1.000
_cell.length_c   1.000
_cell.angle_alpha   90.00
_cell.angle_beta   90.00
_cell.angle_gamma   90.00
#
_symmetry.space_group_name_H-M   'P 1'
#
loop_
_entity.id
_entity.type
_entity.pdbx_description
1 polymer ?
#
loop_
_entity_poly.entity_id
_entity_poly.type
_entity_poly.pdbx_seq_one_letter_code
_entity_poly.pdbx_strand_id
1 'polypeptide(L)'
;MELLHFGHAGQPVVVFPTSMGRFFQWEDFGMIGFLASRLAAGRLSLWCLDSVDGESWYAEGRTPEERVERHLAYERYVLDEVLPDLPEPPLLVGTSFGAFHAVLLCLRHPDRFRGWIGLSGVYDNSRFLDGFHSDETYFTSPVAFVPGLTDERYLAPLRAMELKVVATGTDDPNVKDSVTLAEELTAKNVDVRLDLWPGWQHDWPYWYRMLDQYL
;
A
#
# COMPACT_ATOMS: atom_id res chain seq x y z
N MET A 1 17.43 -6.76 -1.57
CA MET A 1 16.24 -7.22 -2.35
C MET A 1 16.35 -6.67 -3.75
N GLU A 2 15.62 -7.25 -4.71
CA GLU A 2 15.59 -6.75 -6.10
C GLU A 2 14.47 -5.72 -6.26
N LEU A 3 14.64 -4.79 -7.20
CA LEU A 3 13.63 -3.82 -7.62
C LEU A 3 13.82 -3.48 -9.10
N LEU A 4 12.76 -3.00 -9.75
CA LEU A 4 12.83 -2.41 -11.08
C LEU A 4 12.50 -0.92 -10.99
N HIS A 5 13.28 -0.11 -11.73
CA HIS A 5 13.04 1.32 -11.87
C HIS A 5 12.69 1.66 -13.31
N PHE A 6 11.58 2.38 -13.51
CA PHE A 6 11.10 2.86 -14.79
C PHE A 6 10.88 4.36 -14.75
N GLY A 7 11.25 5.04 -15.82
CA GLY A 7 11.18 6.50 -15.91
C GLY A 7 12.54 7.15 -15.60
N HIS A 8 12.61 8.47 -15.80
CA HIS A 8 13.86 9.23 -15.69
C HIS A 8 13.69 10.53 -14.89
N ALA A 9 12.46 10.91 -14.58
CA ALA A 9 12.11 12.14 -13.86
C ALA A 9 10.65 12.08 -13.36
N GLY A 10 10.25 13.12 -12.65
CA GLY A 10 8.89 13.32 -12.13
C GLY A 10 8.70 12.72 -10.74
N GLN A 11 7.44 12.65 -10.30
CA GLN A 11 7.07 12.17 -8.99
C GLN A 11 7.54 10.72 -8.79
N PRO A 12 8.36 10.42 -7.78
CA PRO A 12 8.68 9.03 -7.45
C PRO A 12 7.47 8.32 -6.88
N VAL A 13 7.21 7.14 -7.42
CA VAL A 13 6.12 6.26 -7.02
C VAL A 13 6.71 4.91 -6.64
N VAL A 14 6.60 4.54 -5.38
CA VAL A 14 6.99 3.22 -4.90
C VAL A 14 5.80 2.28 -5.03
N VAL A 15 6.02 1.17 -5.71
CA VAL A 15 5.00 0.21 -6.10
C VAL A 15 5.18 -1.10 -5.35
N PHE A 16 4.12 -1.56 -4.69
CA PHE A 16 4.06 -2.86 -4.02
C PHE A 16 3.26 -3.84 -4.86
N PRO A 17 3.78 -5.06 -5.09
CA PRO A 17 3.07 -6.08 -5.87
C PRO A 17 1.86 -6.64 -5.10
N THR A 18 1.00 -7.40 -5.78
CA THR A 18 -0.09 -8.15 -5.12
C THR A 18 0.48 -9.28 -4.25
N SER A 19 -0.39 -10.01 -3.55
CA SER A 19 0.01 -11.16 -2.72
C SER A 19 1.03 -12.07 -3.40
N MET A 20 2.14 -12.35 -2.72
CA MET A 20 3.22 -13.22 -3.23
C MET A 20 3.86 -12.75 -4.54
N GLY A 21 3.53 -11.53 -5.00
CA GLY A 21 4.07 -10.96 -6.22
C GLY A 21 5.54 -10.58 -6.08
N ARG A 22 6.20 -10.42 -7.23
CA ARG A 22 7.61 -10.05 -7.33
C ARG A 22 7.76 -8.66 -7.95
N PHE A 23 8.93 -8.09 -7.83
CA PHE A 23 9.28 -6.75 -8.33
C PHE A 23 8.97 -6.51 -9.82
N PHE A 24 8.88 -7.55 -10.64
CA PHE A 24 8.56 -7.47 -12.07
C PHE A 24 7.06 -7.64 -12.40
N GLN A 25 6.21 -7.87 -11.40
CA GLN A 25 4.79 -8.20 -11.62
C GLN A 25 4.02 -7.11 -12.39
N TRP A 26 4.27 -5.83 -12.09
CA TRP A 26 3.61 -4.74 -12.80
C TRP A 26 4.02 -4.67 -14.27
N GLU A 27 5.23 -5.11 -14.62
CA GLU A 27 5.69 -5.23 -16.01
C GLU A 27 4.99 -6.40 -16.67
N ASP A 28 5.01 -7.60 -16.07
CA ASP A 28 4.39 -8.82 -16.59
C ASP A 28 2.90 -8.66 -16.88
N PHE A 29 2.18 -7.96 -16.01
CA PHE A 29 0.76 -7.66 -16.21
C PHE A 29 0.52 -6.40 -17.07
N GLY A 30 1.53 -5.78 -17.65
CA GLY A 30 1.39 -4.70 -18.64
C GLY A 30 1.11 -3.31 -18.02
N MET A 31 1.16 -3.12 -16.69
CA MET A 31 0.92 -1.83 -16.07
C MET A 31 2.00 -0.80 -16.48
N ILE A 32 3.24 -1.22 -16.65
CA ILE A 32 4.32 -0.35 -17.14
C ILE A 32 4.02 0.17 -18.55
N GLY A 33 3.54 -0.72 -19.43
CA GLY A 33 3.09 -0.33 -20.77
C GLY A 33 1.90 0.63 -20.76
N PHE A 34 0.96 0.43 -19.82
CA PHE A 34 -0.18 1.31 -19.62
C PHE A 34 0.25 2.73 -19.20
N LEU A 35 1.26 2.84 -18.34
CA LEU A 35 1.81 4.12 -17.86
C LEU A 35 2.92 4.71 -18.74
N ALA A 36 3.26 4.06 -19.88
CA ALA A 36 4.41 4.41 -20.70
C ALA A 36 4.45 5.89 -21.13
N SER A 37 3.30 6.48 -21.46
CA SER A 37 3.22 7.89 -21.86
C SER A 37 3.58 8.85 -20.71
N ARG A 38 3.21 8.53 -19.48
CA ARG A 38 3.54 9.33 -18.29
C ARG A 38 5.03 9.19 -17.93
N LEU A 39 5.55 7.98 -18.03
CA LEU A 39 6.97 7.69 -17.82
C LEU A 39 7.85 8.41 -18.84
N ALA A 40 7.51 8.31 -20.14
CA ALA A 40 8.24 8.97 -21.22
C ALA A 40 8.19 10.50 -21.12
N ALA A 41 7.06 11.05 -20.65
CA ALA A 41 6.90 12.49 -20.42
C ALA A 41 7.61 12.99 -19.13
N GLY A 42 8.25 12.11 -18.35
CA GLY A 42 8.90 12.46 -17.09
C GLY A 42 7.93 13.00 -16.04
N ARG A 43 6.66 12.56 -16.05
CA ARG A 43 5.68 13.00 -15.06
C ARG A 43 5.79 12.20 -13.77
N LEU A 44 6.21 10.96 -13.86
CA LEU A 44 6.43 10.05 -12.75
C LEU A 44 7.59 9.08 -13.05
N SER A 45 8.16 8.51 -11.99
CA SER A 45 9.11 7.40 -12.05
C SER A 45 8.62 6.29 -11.11
N LEU A 46 8.66 5.03 -11.55
CA LEU A 46 8.17 3.89 -10.79
C LEU A 46 9.33 3.10 -10.19
N TRP A 47 9.22 2.77 -8.93
CA TRP A 47 10.14 1.94 -8.16
C TRP A 47 9.37 0.70 -7.70
N CYS A 48 9.39 -0.35 -8.53
CA CYS A 48 8.64 -1.58 -8.28
C CYS A 48 9.44 -2.49 -7.35
N LEU A 49 8.99 -2.62 -6.12
CA LEU A 49 9.66 -3.41 -5.08
C LEU A 49 9.30 -4.88 -5.15
N ASP A 50 10.22 -5.71 -4.69
CA ASP A 50 9.93 -7.10 -4.38
C ASP A 50 9.10 -7.21 -3.10
N SER A 51 8.39 -8.32 -2.89
CA SER A 51 7.70 -8.60 -1.64
C SER A 51 8.41 -9.68 -0.82
N VAL A 52 8.07 -9.72 0.46
CA VAL A 52 8.50 -10.77 1.39
C VAL A 52 7.32 -11.60 1.88
N ASP A 53 6.20 -11.53 1.19
CA ASP A 53 4.93 -12.15 1.63
C ASP A 53 5.09 -13.63 1.93
N GLY A 54 5.82 -14.38 1.07
CA GLY A 54 6.10 -15.80 1.27
C GLY A 54 7.01 -16.12 2.46
N GLU A 55 7.73 -15.12 2.97
CA GLU A 55 8.58 -15.23 4.16
C GLU A 55 7.94 -14.60 5.40
N SER A 56 6.86 -13.82 5.23
CA SER A 56 6.11 -13.12 6.27
C SER A 56 4.67 -13.63 6.36
N TRP A 57 3.70 -12.83 5.97
CA TRP A 57 2.27 -13.10 6.16
C TRP A 57 1.79 -14.44 5.60
N TYR A 58 2.32 -14.88 4.45
CA TYR A 58 1.97 -16.14 3.80
C TYR A 58 2.95 -17.28 4.11
N ALA A 59 3.88 -17.07 5.05
CA ALA A 59 4.89 -18.08 5.37
C ALA A 59 4.26 -19.31 6.03
N GLU A 60 4.33 -20.46 5.36
CA GLU A 60 3.94 -21.73 5.96
C GLU A 60 4.95 -22.16 7.03
N GLY A 61 4.45 -22.69 8.16
CA GLY A 61 5.27 -23.20 9.25
C GLY A 61 5.93 -22.15 10.15
N ARG A 62 5.71 -20.84 9.89
CA ARG A 62 6.12 -19.77 10.80
C ARG A 62 5.02 -19.41 11.78
N THR A 63 5.40 -19.06 12.99
CA THR A 63 4.46 -18.50 13.97
C THR A 63 3.99 -17.11 13.55
N PRO A 64 2.84 -16.62 14.04
CA PRO A 64 2.40 -15.25 13.80
C PRO A 64 3.44 -14.20 14.19
N GLU A 65 4.15 -14.40 15.29
CA GLU A 65 5.21 -13.52 15.77
C GLU A 65 6.36 -13.43 14.74
N GLU A 66 6.86 -14.57 14.23
CA GLU A 66 7.90 -14.61 13.20
C GLU A 66 7.45 -13.95 11.88
N ARG A 67 6.16 -14.10 11.52
CA ARG A 67 5.59 -13.42 10.34
C ARG A 67 5.61 -11.91 10.48
N VAL A 68 5.20 -11.39 11.63
CA VAL A 68 5.21 -9.95 11.93
C VAL A 68 6.63 -9.41 11.99
N GLU A 69 7.56 -10.11 12.64
CA GLU A 69 8.97 -9.72 12.70
C GLU A 69 9.57 -9.59 11.30
N ARG A 70 9.29 -10.56 10.40
CA ARG A 70 9.76 -10.51 9.02
C ARG A 70 9.14 -9.36 8.22
N HIS A 71 7.85 -9.07 8.45
CA HIS A 71 7.18 -7.92 7.86
C HIS A 71 7.81 -6.60 8.34
N LEU A 72 8.08 -6.45 9.64
CA LEU A 72 8.73 -5.25 10.18
C LEU A 72 10.18 -5.08 9.66
N ALA A 73 10.87 -6.19 9.36
CA ALA A 73 12.16 -6.13 8.68
C ALA A 73 12.03 -5.60 7.24
N TYR A 74 10.95 -5.96 6.53
CA TYR A 74 10.66 -5.40 5.21
C TYR A 74 10.31 -3.91 5.27
N GLU A 75 9.53 -3.49 6.27
CA GLU A 75 9.25 -2.07 6.51
C GLU A 75 10.55 -1.27 6.69
N ARG A 76 11.47 -1.76 7.53
CA ARG A 76 12.80 -1.14 7.71
C ARG A 76 13.60 -1.08 6.40
N TYR A 77 13.59 -2.13 5.60
CA TYR A 77 14.23 -2.13 4.27
C TYR A 77 13.69 -0.98 3.39
N VAL A 78 12.39 -0.78 3.34
CA VAL A 78 11.80 0.31 2.56
C VAL A 78 12.26 1.67 3.10
N LEU A 79 12.24 1.87 4.42
CA LEU A 79 12.56 3.13 5.07
C LEU A 79 14.04 3.49 5.03
N ASP A 80 14.92 2.50 5.19
CA ASP A 80 16.34 2.71 5.45
C ASP A 80 17.21 2.47 4.21
N GLU A 81 16.73 1.67 3.23
CA GLU A 81 17.49 1.32 2.04
C GLU A 81 16.85 1.89 0.76
N VAL A 82 15.52 1.85 0.61
CA VAL A 82 14.86 2.34 -0.60
C VAL A 82 14.66 3.86 -0.59
N LEU A 83 14.07 4.40 0.49
CA LEU A 83 13.76 5.83 0.55
C LEU A 83 14.97 6.75 0.38
N PRO A 84 16.18 6.46 0.92
CA PRO A 84 17.35 7.32 0.73
C PRO A 84 17.82 7.48 -0.72
N ASP A 85 17.48 6.52 -1.58
CA ASP A 85 17.83 6.56 -3.00
C ASP A 85 16.83 7.37 -3.85
N LEU A 86 15.70 7.79 -3.25
CA LEU A 86 14.68 8.57 -3.94
C LEU A 86 14.97 10.07 -3.88
N PRO A 87 14.68 10.83 -4.95
CA PRO A 87 14.99 12.26 -5.00
C PRO A 87 14.11 13.12 -4.08
N GLU A 88 12.93 12.63 -3.73
CA GLU A 88 11.94 13.29 -2.86
C GLU A 88 11.00 12.27 -2.25
N PRO A 89 10.20 12.63 -1.22
CA PRO A 89 9.23 11.73 -0.63
C PRO A 89 8.29 11.13 -1.68
N PRO A 90 8.17 9.79 -1.77
CA PRO A 90 7.36 9.14 -2.80
C PRO A 90 5.87 9.10 -2.46
N LEU A 91 5.07 8.90 -3.51
CA LEU A 91 3.74 8.35 -3.42
C LEU A 91 3.84 6.81 -3.34
N LEU A 92 3.10 6.19 -2.44
CA LEU A 92 3.03 4.73 -2.35
C LEU A 92 1.82 4.20 -3.09
N VAL A 93 2.00 3.17 -3.90
CA VAL A 93 0.92 2.57 -4.68
C VAL A 93 0.93 1.06 -4.53
N GLY A 94 -0.23 0.49 -4.34
CA GLY A 94 -0.38 -0.97 -4.31
C GLY A 94 -1.76 -1.43 -4.74
N THR A 95 -1.80 -2.66 -5.22
CA THR A 95 -3.04 -3.37 -5.57
C THR A 95 -3.17 -4.61 -4.70
N SER A 96 -4.39 -4.96 -4.28
CA SER A 96 -4.63 -6.13 -3.41
C SER A 96 -3.78 -6.06 -2.12
N PHE A 97 -2.96 -7.05 -1.85
CA PHE A 97 -2.08 -7.06 -0.67
C PHE A 97 -0.96 -5.99 -0.76
N GLY A 98 -0.58 -5.56 -1.95
CA GLY A 98 0.30 -4.40 -2.12
C GLY A 98 -0.29 -3.10 -1.59
N ALA A 99 -1.62 -2.94 -1.66
CA ALA A 99 -2.30 -1.81 -1.05
C ALA A 99 -2.19 -1.83 0.49
N PHE A 100 -2.17 -3.00 1.11
CA PHE A 100 -1.88 -3.15 2.53
C PHE A 100 -0.52 -2.56 2.88
N HIS A 101 0.54 -2.95 2.16
CA HIS A 101 1.89 -2.42 2.41
C HIS A 101 1.96 -0.90 2.22
N ALA A 102 1.40 -0.39 1.13
CA ALA A 102 1.42 1.04 0.82
C ALA A 102 0.71 1.87 1.90
N VAL A 103 -0.48 1.46 2.28
CA VAL A 103 -1.30 2.19 3.27
C VAL A 103 -0.71 2.06 4.66
N LEU A 104 -0.30 0.85 5.08
CA LEU A 104 0.27 0.62 6.40
C LEU A 104 1.54 1.46 6.63
N LEU A 105 2.44 1.52 5.66
CA LEU A 105 3.65 2.36 5.74
C LEU A 105 3.30 3.83 5.91
N CYS A 106 2.34 4.35 5.14
CA CYS A 106 1.89 5.73 5.29
C CYS A 106 1.25 6.00 6.66
N LEU A 107 0.47 5.06 7.19
CA LEU A 107 -0.16 5.21 8.52
C LEU A 107 0.87 5.19 9.66
N ARG A 108 1.93 4.39 9.53
CA ARG A 108 2.96 4.24 10.57
C ARG A 108 4.07 5.28 10.49
N HIS A 109 4.36 5.81 9.28
CA HIS A 109 5.43 6.76 9.00
C HIS A 109 4.94 7.93 8.14
N PRO A 110 3.92 8.67 8.60
CA PRO A 110 3.19 9.62 7.76
C PRO A 110 4.01 10.84 7.32
N ASP A 111 5.10 11.14 7.96
CA ASP A 111 6.03 12.22 7.61
C ASP A 111 7.05 11.85 6.51
N ARG A 112 7.05 10.57 6.09
CA ARG A 112 8.02 10.05 5.12
C ARG A 112 7.47 9.98 3.68
N PHE A 113 6.17 10.16 3.48
CA PHE A 113 5.48 9.89 2.22
C PHE A 113 4.54 11.05 1.82
N ARG A 114 4.33 11.24 0.52
CA ARG A 114 3.34 12.22 0.02
C ARG A 114 1.91 11.72 0.12
N GLY A 115 1.71 10.43 0.21
CA GLY A 115 0.41 9.80 0.29
C GLY A 115 0.39 8.39 -0.26
N TRP A 116 -0.81 7.87 -0.49
CA TRP A 116 -1.00 6.53 -1.02
C TRP A 116 -2.14 6.43 -2.03
N ILE A 117 -2.05 5.41 -2.90
CA ILE A 117 -3.14 4.87 -3.70
C ILE A 117 -3.25 3.38 -3.38
N GLY A 118 -4.27 2.99 -2.64
CA GLY A 118 -4.58 1.60 -2.31
C GLY A 118 -5.76 1.11 -3.13
N LEU A 119 -5.52 0.16 -4.03
CA LEU A 119 -6.54 -0.42 -4.90
C LEU A 119 -6.91 -1.82 -4.42
N SER A 120 -8.19 -2.06 -4.14
CA SER A 120 -8.71 -3.37 -3.74
C SER A 120 -7.96 -3.99 -2.56
N GLY A 121 -7.61 -3.16 -1.57
CA GLY A 121 -6.72 -3.53 -0.48
C GLY A 121 -7.36 -4.45 0.55
N VAL A 122 -6.51 -5.25 1.18
CA VAL A 122 -6.81 -5.99 2.42
C VAL A 122 -6.21 -5.18 3.57
N TYR A 123 -7.01 -4.77 4.53
CA TYR A 123 -6.53 -3.93 5.63
C TYR A 123 -6.71 -4.56 7.01
N ASP A 124 -7.30 -5.77 7.04
CA ASP A 124 -7.37 -6.66 8.20
C ASP A 124 -6.42 -7.85 8.01
N ASN A 125 -5.37 -7.90 8.81
CA ASN A 125 -4.39 -9.00 8.78
C ASN A 125 -4.67 -10.11 9.80
N SER A 126 -5.78 -10.05 10.53
CA SER A 126 -6.14 -11.00 11.60
C SER A 126 -6.10 -12.46 11.15
N ARG A 127 -6.45 -12.73 9.89
CA ARG A 127 -6.41 -14.08 9.28
C ARG A 127 -5.02 -14.74 9.27
N PHE A 128 -3.96 -13.95 9.41
CA PHE A 128 -2.58 -14.45 9.43
C PHE A 128 -2.03 -14.66 10.84
N LEU A 129 -2.81 -14.31 11.87
CA LEU A 129 -2.34 -14.23 13.24
C LEU A 129 -2.78 -15.41 14.12
N ASP A 130 -3.67 -16.27 13.64
CA ASP A 130 -4.15 -17.47 14.38
C ASP A 130 -4.60 -17.13 15.82
N GLY A 131 -5.14 -15.92 16.03
CA GLY A 131 -5.56 -15.42 17.35
C GLY A 131 -4.41 -14.89 18.23
N PHE A 132 -3.19 -14.83 17.72
CA PHE A 132 -2.06 -14.22 18.44
C PHE A 132 -2.20 -12.69 18.49
N HIS A 133 -1.89 -12.11 19.65
CA HIS A 133 -1.96 -10.67 19.89
C HIS A 133 -0.69 -10.17 20.56
N SER A 134 -0.10 -9.11 20.02
CA SER A 134 0.98 -8.32 20.60
C SER A 134 0.84 -6.86 20.14
N ASP A 135 1.63 -5.96 20.69
CA ASP A 135 1.66 -4.57 20.23
C ASP A 135 2.07 -4.50 18.74
N GLU A 136 3.02 -5.32 18.31
CA GLU A 136 3.45 -5.38 16.91
C GLU A 136 2.32 -5.84 16.00
N THR A 137 1.56 -6.87 16.36
CA THR A 137 0.42 -7.34 15.56
C THR A 137 -0.69 -6.29 15.50
N TYR A 138 -0.94 -5.60 16.62
CA TYR A 138 -1.92 -4.51 16.67
C TYR A 138 -1.53 -3.36 15.73
N PHE A 139 -0.31 -2.85 15.82
CA PHE A 139 0.16 -1.74 14.99
C PHE A 139 0.50 -2.11 13.54
N THR A 140 0.38 -3.37 13.16
CA THR A 140 0.47 -3.82 11.76
C THR A 140 -0.88 -4.14 11.14
N SER A 141 -1.99 -3.89 11.84
CA SER A 141 -3.36 -4.05 11.31
C SER A 141 -4.05 -2.68 11.21
N PRO A 142 -4.14 -2.04 10.03
CA PRO A 142 -4.78 -0.74 9.85
C PRO A 142 -6.15 -0.63 10.52
N VAL A 143 -7.05 -1.59 10.27
CA VAL A 143 -8.40 -1.57 10.84
C VAL A 143 -8.44 -1.81 12.36
N ALA A 144 -7.38 -2.36 12.95
CA ALA A 144 -7.30 -2.55 14.39
C ALA A 144 -6.82 -1.29 15.11
N PHE A 145 -5.75 -0.63 14.63
CA PHE A 145 -5.13 0.46 15.38
C PHE A 145 -5.67 1.86 15.03
N VAL A 146 -6.15 2.09 13.80
CA VAL A 146 -6.66 3.41 13.40
C VAL A 146 -7.81 3.89 14.28
N PRO A 147 -8.80 3.07 14.69
CA PRO A 147 -9.84 3.50 15.62
C PRO A 147 -9.30 4.06 16.95
N GLY A 148 -8.22 3.47 17.48
CA GLY A 148 -7.56 3.91 18.71
C GLY A 148 -6.55 5.04 18.53
N LEU A 149 -6.23 5.44 17.29
CA LEU A 149 -5.22 6.46 17.04
C LEU A 149 -5.69 7.86 17.46
N THR A 150 -4.95 8.46 18.40
CA THR A 150 -5.24 9.80 18.93
C THR A 150 -4.02 10.71 18.95
N ASP A 151 -2.84 10.18 18.65
CA ASP A 151 -1.58 10.92 18.70
C ASP A 151 -1.43 11.85 17.50
N GLU A 152 -1.38 13.15 17.76
CA GLU A 152 -1.23 14.17 16.72
C GLU A 152 0.11 14.11 15.98
N ARG A 153 1.13 13.45 16.52
CA ARG A 153 2.39 13.21 15.80
C ARG A 153 2.20 12.36 14.56
N TYR A 154 1.15 11.50 14.54
CA TYR A 154 0.74 10.70 13.39
C TYR A 154 -0.41 11.36 12.63
N LEU A 155 -1.44 11.85 13.35
CA LEU A 155 -2.64 12.38 12.71
C LEU A 155 -2.39 13.69 11.93
N ALA A 156 -1.55 14.58 12.45
CA ALA A 156 -1.29 15.85 11.76
C ALA A 156 -0.57 15.65 10.41
N PRO A 157 0.52 14.84 10.30
CA PRO A 157 1.11 14.53 8.99
C PRO A 157 0.16 13.75 8.07
N LEU A 158 -0.64 12.80 8.60
CA LEU A 158 -1.65 12.07 7.80
C LEU A 158 -2.66 13.02 7.16
N ARG A 159 -3.15 14.00 7.91
CA ARG A 159 -4.07 15.02 7.38
C ARG A 159 -3.41 15.88 6.31
N ALA A 160 -2.12 16.17 6.46
CA ALA A 160 -1.36 17.01 5.56
C ALA A 160 -0.92 16.32 4.27
N MET A 161 -0.97 14.98 4.17
CA MET A 161 -0.62 14.26 2.95
C MET A 161 -1.43 14.76 1.75
N GLU A 162 -0.79 14.85 0.59
CA GLU A 162 -1.38 15.39 -0.64
C GLU A 162 -2.44 14.47 -1.26
N LEU A 163 -2.20 13.16 -1.19
CA LEU A 163 -3.07 12.17 -1.83
C LEU A 163 -3.30 10.97 -0.90
N LYS A 164 -4.56 10.66 -0.65
CA LYS A 164 -4.99 9.52 0.18
C LYS A 164 -6.19 8.87 -0.52
N VAL A 165 -5.92 7.82 -1.28
CA VAL A 165 -6.93 7.11 -2.08
C VAL A 165 -7.08 5.67 -1.59
N VAL A 166 -8.33 5.29 -1.34
CA VAL A 166 -8.77 3.90 -1.19
C VAL A 166 -9.83 3.67 -2.26
N ALA A 167 -9.55 2.80 -3.22
CA ALA A 167 -10.48 2.53 -4.31
C ALA A 167 -10.66 1.02 -4.50
N THR A 168 -11.89 0.60 -4.79
CA THR A 168 -12.22 -0.81 -4.98
C THR A 168 -13.48 -0.97 -5.82
N GLY A 169 -13.67 -2.14 -6.39
CA GLY A 169 -14.93 -2.52 -7.03
C GLY A 169 -16.00 -2.90 -6.01
N THR A 170 -17.29 -2.69 -6.33
CA THR A 170 -18.38 -3.13 -5.45
C THR A 170 -18.53 -4.65 -5.40
N ASP A 171 -18.04 -5.36 -6.42
CA ASP A 171 -18.03 -6.81 -6.51
C ASP A 171 -16.66 -7.43 -6.11
N ASP A 172 -15.79 -6.61 -5.54
CA ASP A 172 -14.50 -7.03 -5.00
C ASP A 172 -14.66 -7.66 -3.61
N PRO A 173 -14.05 -8.82 -3.32
CA PRO A 173 -14.13 -9.46 -2.01
C PRO A 173 -13.59 -8.58 -0.86
N ASN A 174 -12.70 -7.64 -1.15
CA ASN A 174 -12.08 -6.75 -0.17
C ASN A 174 -12.83 -5.41 -0.01
N VAL A 175 -14.01 -5.24 -0.61
CA VAL A 175 -14.76 -3.98 -0.54
C VAL A 175 -15.03 -3.55 0.90
N LYS A 176 -15.34 -4.49 1.78
CA LYS A 176 -15.62 -4.21 3.19
C LYS A 176 -14.40 -3.62 3.90
N ASP A 177 -13.22 -4.18 3.70
CA ASP A 177 -11.98 -3.69 4.30
C ASP A 177 -11.69 -2.26 3.87
N SER A 178 -11.86 -1.99 2.57
CA SER A 178 -11.66 -0.66 1.99
C SER A 178 -12.61 0.39 2.57
N VAL A 179 -13.90 0.05 2.70
CA VAL A 179 -14.91 0.94 3.30
C VAL A 179 -14.61 1.18 4.77
N THR A 180 -14.37 0.11 5.55
CA THR A 180 -14.07 0.22 6.99
C THR A 180 -12.87 1.13 7.24
N LEU A 181 -11.75 0.92 6.51
CA LEU A 181 -10.57 1.76 6.69
C LEU A 181 -10.84 3.23 6.38
N ALA A 182 -11.54 3.52 5.28
CA ALA A 182 -11.84 4.88 4.89
C ALA A 182 -12.77 5.59 5.89
N GLU A 183 -13.76 4.89 6.44
CA GLU A 183 -14.66 5.40 7.48
C GLU A 183 -13.87 5.72 8.76
N GLU A 184 -13.00 4.82 9.21
CA GLU A 184 -12.18 5.01 10.41
C GLU A 184 -11.21 6.20 10.25
N LEU A 185 -10.57 6.34 9.11
CA LEU A 185 -9.69 7.49 8.84
C LEU A 185 -10.48 8.81 8.78
N THR A 186 -11.65 8.80 8.16
CA THR A 186 -12.55 9.97 8.11
C THR A 186 -13.00 10.38 9.51
N ALA A 187 -13.29 9.42 10.40
CA ALA A 187 -13.61 9.69 11.80
C ALA A 187 -12.45 10.36 12.58
N LYS A 188 -11.21 10.23 12.09
CA LYS A 188 -10.02 10.93 12.60
C LYS A 188 -9.74 12.27 11.91
N ASN A 189 -10.66 12.76 11.09
CA ASN A 189 -10.51 13.94 10.23
C ASN A 189 -9.33 13.82 9.25
N VAL A 190 -9.02 12.61 8.81
CA VAL A 190 -8.11 12.37 7.70
C VAL A 190 -8.97 12.30 6.43
N ASP A 191 -8.78 13.28 5.54
CA ASP A 191 -9.54 13.36 4.28
C ASP A 191 -9.04 12.28 3.32
N VAL A 192 -9.77 11.15 3.26
CA VAL A 192 -9.49 10.00 2.40
C VAL A 192 -10.52 9.94 1.29
N ARG A 193 -10.06 9.90 0.05
CA ARG A 193 -10.92 9.65 -1.09
C ARG A 193 -11.25 8.16 -1.16
N LEU A 194 -12.51 7.81 -0.88
CA LEU A 194 -13.05 6.46 -1.09
C LEU A 194 -13.80 6.43 -2.41
N ASP A 195 -13.30 5.65 -3.38
CA ASP A 195 -13.97 5.44 -4.67
C ASP A 195 -14.47 3.99 -4.78
N LEU A 196 -15.79 3.84 -4.88
CA LEU A 196 -16.44 2.54 -5.10
C LEU A 196 -16.89 2.45 -6.58
N TRP A 197 -16.33 1.50 -7.31
CA TRP A 197 -16.58 1.32 -8.75
C TRP A 197 -17.65 0.24 -8.97
N PRO A 198 -18.85 0.60 -9.43
CA PRO A 198 -19.98 -0.33 -9.54
C PRO A 198 -19.70 -1.52 -10.46
N GLY A 199 -19.89 -2.74 -9.96
CA GLY A 199 -19.73 -3.99 -10.72
C GLY A 199 -18.28 -4.40 -11.01
N TRP A 200 -17.28 -3.65 -10.53
CA TRP A 200 -15.88 -4.00 -10.76
C TRP A 200 -15.38 -5.02 -9.75
N GLN A 201 -14.50 -5.88 -10.22
CA GLN A 201 -14.01 -7.05 -9.51
C GLN A 201 -12.52 -6.90 -9.15
N HIS A 202 -11.98 -7.92 -8.47
CA HIS A 202 -10.60 -7.99 -8.01
C HIS A 202 -9.67 -8.46 -9.13
N ASP A 203 -9.36 -7.60 -10.12
CA ASP A 203 -8.53 -7.99 -11.26
C ASP A 203 -7.85 -6.78 -11.94
N TRP A 204 -6.74 -7.05 -12.62
CA TRP A 204 -5.90 -6.10 -13.33
C TRP A 204 -6.64 -5.16 -14.30
N PRO A 205 -7.59 -5.62 -15.15
CA PRO A 205 -8.30 -4.74 -16.08
C PRO A 205 -9.03 -3.57 -15.39
N TYR A 206 -9.47 -3.79 -14.17
CA TYR A 206 -10.10 -2.75 -13.35
C TYR A 206 -9.06 -1.83 -12.71
N TRP A 207 -7.97 -2.39 -12.18
CA TRP A 207 -6.91 -1.62 -11.53
C TRP A 207 -6.22 -0.65 -12.46
N TYR A 208 -6.02 -0.98 -13.76
CA TYR A 208 -5.53 -0.02 -14.75
C TYR A 208 -6.38 1.23 -14.81
N ARG A 209 -7.69 1.06 -14.92
CA ARG A 209 -8.64 2.17 -15.05
C ARG A 209 -8.80 2.96 -13.76
N MET A 210 -8.74 2.29 -12.60
CA MET A 210 -8.71 2.98 -11.31
C MET A 210 -7.47 3.84 -11.22
N LEU A 211 -6.28 3.28 -11.49
CA LEU A 211 -5.02 3.97 -11.38
C LEU A 211 -4.92 5.18 -12.30
N ASP A 212 -5.51 5.11 -13.51
CA ASP A 212 -5.57 6.20 -14.48
C ASP A 212 -6.23 7.48 -13.95
N GLN A 213 -7.07 7.35 -12.93
CA GLN A 213 -7.76 8.49 -12.30
C GLN A 213 -6.90 9.21 -11.25
N TYR A 214 -5.82 8.59 -10.79
CA TYR A 214 -5.05 9.08 -9.62
C TYR A 214 -3.60 9.42 -9.93
N LEU A 215 -3.01 8.86 -10.98
CA LEU A 215 -1.67 9.13 -11.49
C LEU A 215 -1.75 9.92 -12.79
#